data_fd33cbd9d699975842d1f0e46762592b
#
_entry.id   fd33cbd9d699975842d1f0e46762592b
#
_cell.length_a   1.000
_cell.length_b   1.000
_cell.length_c   1.000
_cell.angle_alpha   90.00
_cell.angle_beta   90.00
_cell.angle_gamma   90.00
#
_symmetry.space_group_name_H-M   'P 1'
#
loop_
_entity.id
_entity.type
_entity.pdbx_description
1 polymer ?
#
loop_
_entity_poly.entity_id
_entity_poly.type
_entity_poly.pdbx_seq_one_letter_code
_entity_poly.pdbx_strand_id
1 'polypeptide(L)'
;MVEIKSCCKSFGSHCVLQDVSLPIPDGKIVGIFGASGIGKSTLAKILCGVLRPDSGEVCLDGKLLVSGKTSYDRRRGLAIQMVYQQPYASLDPSQKLGAGLRELIFYHRLAADRKEADRLVQEILSQMQLSAEILTHLPRQLSGGEAQRAALARCLLLKPELLILDEATSMLDVSTQANLLALVKAQMLPRGGSVLLISHDRALTDFYCDSVYEFDEEHRLKEVRR
;
A
#
# COMPACT_ATOMS: atom_id res chain seq x y z
N MET A 1 3.57 -7.41 -12.83
CA MET A 1 4.74 -7.56 -11.93
C MET A 1 5.41 -6.21 -11.69
N VAL A 2 5.70 -5.87 -10.44
CA VAL A 2 6.47 -4.66 -10.08
C VAL A 2 7.91 -5.05 -9.77
N GLU A 3 8.87 -4.28 -10.29
CA GLU A 3 10.31 -4.52 -10.07
C GLU A 3 11.01 -3.22 -9.68
N ILE A 4 11.82 -3.29 -8.65
CA ILE A 4 12.78 -2.26 -8.28
C ILE A 4 14.16 -2.76 -8.71
N LYS A 5 14.94 -1.92 -9.40
CA LYS A 5 16.27 -2.27 -9.93
C LYS A 5 17.31 -1.27 -9.49
N SER A 6 18.26 -1.72 -8.68
CA SER A 6 19.43 -0.96 -8.24
C SER A 6 19.10 0.44 -7.74
N CYS A 7 18.02 0.58 -6.97
CA CYS A 7 17.59 1.86 -6.44
C CYS A 7 18.47 2.33 -5.28
N CYS A 8 18.98 3.58 -5.40
CA CYS A 8 19.66 4.28 -4.33
C CYS A 8 18.85 5.51 -3.90
N LYS A 9 18.92 5.85 -2.61
CA LYS A 9 18.34 7.07 -2.06
C LYS A 9 19.13 7.58 -0.86
N SER A 10 19.47 8.87 -0.91
CA SER A 10 20.12 9.57 0.21
C SER A 10 19.37 10.84 0.56
N PHE A 11 19.46 11.27 1.80
CA PHE A 11 19.00 12.56 2.29
C PHE A 11 20.22 13.33 2.85
N GLY A 12 20.69 14.30 2.09
CA GLY A 12 21.98 14.93 2.38
C GLY A 12 23.12 13.91 2.30
N SER A 13 23.91 13.79 3.37
CA SER A 13 25.00 12.80 3.47
C SER A 13 24.55 11.41 3.96
N HIS A 14 23.27 11.26 4.36
CA HIS A 14 22.77 10.01 4.93
C HIS A 14 22.21 9.10 3.81
N CYS A 15 22.88 7.97 3.56
CA CYS A 15 22.38 6.92 2.66
C CYS A 15 21.25 6.15 3.35
N VAL A 16 20.12 5.96 2.67
CA VAL A 16 18.94 5.23 3.20
C VAL A 16 18.62 3.99 2.37
N LEU A 17 18.92 4.02 1.08
CA LEU A 17 18.80 2.85 0.19
C LEU A 17 20.08 2.76 -0.63
N GLN A 18 20.74 1.60 -0.61
CA GLN A 18 21.95 1.33 -1.36
C GLN A 18 21.76 0.10 -2.25
N ASP A 19 21.72 0.33 -3.57
CA ASP A 19 21.60 -0.72 -4.59
C ASP A 19 20.45 -1.71 -4.33
N VAL A 20 19.29 -1.17 -3.95
CA VAL A 20 18.13 -1.98 -3.58
C VAL A 20 17.46 -2.53 -4.83
N SER A 21 17.34 -3.85 -4.89
CA SER A 21 16.58 -4.56 -5.94
C SER A 21 15.54 -5.45 -5.29
N LEU A 22 14.29 -5.38 -5.80
CA LEU A 22 13.15 -6.13 -5.24
C LEU A 22 12.17 -6.51 -6.35
N PRO A 23 12.04 -7.79 -6.70
CA PRO A 23 10.96 -8.28 -7.53
C PRO A 23 9.69 -8.49 -6.69
N ILE A 24 8.55 -8.03 -7.18
CA ILE A 24 7.23 -8.29 -6.59
C ILE A 24 6.39 -8.99 -7.66
N PRO A 25 6.37 -10.34 -7.67
CA PRO A 25 5.64 -11.13 -8.65
C PRO A 25 4.12 -10.95 -8.49
N ASP A 26 3.37 -11.13 -9.59
CA ASP A 26 1.93 -11.06 -9.58
C ASP A 26 1.31 -12.15 -8.72
N GLY A 27 0.25 -11.80 -8.00
CA GLY A 27 -0.48 -12.71 -7.12
C GLY A 27 0.30 -13.16 -5.88
N LYS A 28 1.39 -12.47 -5.51
CA LYS A 28 2.24 -12.82 -4.37
C LYS A 28 2.19 -11.78 -3.26
N ILE A 29 2.45 -12.23 -2.05
CA ILE A 29 2.66 -11.39 -0.88
C ILE A 29 4.16 -11.38 -0.58
N VAL A 30 4.80 -10.24 -0.76
CA VAL A 30 6.22 -10.03 -0.47
C VAL A 30 6.35 -9.25 0.83
N GLY A 31 7.17 -9.74 1.75
CA GLY A 31 7.43 -9.10 3.04
C GLY A 31 8.73 -8.32 3.04
N ILE A 32 8.73 -7.15 3.67
CA ILE A 32 9.96 -6.44 4.07
C ILE A 32 9.96 -6.32 5.58
N PHE A 33 10.96 -6.96 6.20
CA PHE A 33 11.23 -6.88 7.62
C PHE A 33 12.45 -6.01 7.89
N GLY A 34 12.52 -5.39 9.06
CA GLY A 34 13.70 -4.63 9.49
C GLY A 34 13.38 -3.59 10.55
N ALA A 35 14.43 -3.06 11.19
CA ALA A 35 14.34 -2.06 12.23
C ALA A 35 13.65 -0.77 11.75
N SER A 36 13.10 -0.01 12.71
CA SER A 36 12.53 1.30 12.41
C SER A 36 13.62 2.24 11.87
N GLY A 37 13.29 3.03 10.85
CA GLY A 37 14.23 4.00 10.25
C GLY A 37 15.20 3.42 9.22
N ILE A 38 15.25 2.11 8.97
CA ILE A 38 16.23 1.46 8.06
C ILE A 38 16.00 1.78 6.56
N GLY A 39 14.87 2.36 6.17
CA GLY A 39 14.59 2.69 4.77
C GLY A 39 13.31 2.09 4.19
N LYS A 40 12.57 1.23 4.92
CA LYS A 40 11.36 0.54 4.45
C LYS A 40 10.31 1.49 3.88
N SER A 41 9.90 2.50 4.65
CA SER A 41 8.92 3.49 4.21
C SER A 41 9.45 4.42 3.09
N THR A 42 10.77 4.61 3.00
CA THR A 42 11.39 5.33 1.89
C THR A 42 11.21 4.56 0.59
N LEU A 43 11.42 3.25 0.61
CA LEU A 43 11.19 2.37 -0.53
C LEU A 43 9.71 2.38 -0.95
N ALA A 44 8.78 2.26 0.00
CA ALA A 44 7.33 2.36 -0.25
C ALA A 44 6.94 3.70 -0.90
N LYS A 45 7.49 4.82 -0.42
CA LYS A 45 7.25 6.15 -0.98
C LYS A 45 7.79 6.31 -2.40
N ILE A 46 8.91 5.64 -2.74
CA ILE A 46 9.43 5.61 -4.12
C ILE A 46 8.46 4.83 -5.03
N LEU A 47 7.99 3.66 -4.60
CA LEU A 47 7.01 2.86 -5.34
C LEU A 47 5.73 3.64 -5.65
N CYS A 48 5.25 4.46 -4.71
CA CYS A 48 4.05 5.30 -4.88
C CYS A 48 4.33 6.65 -5.55
N GLY A 49 5.56 6.95 -5.94
CA GLY A 49 5.93 8.21 -6.58
C GLY A 49 5.90 9.46 -5.67
N VAL A 50 5.85 9.26 -4.35
CA VAL A 50 5.97 10.33 -3.35
C VAL A 50 7.42 10.81 -3.26
N LEU A 51 8.36 9.88 -3.41
CA LEU A 51 9.79 10.17 -3.47
C LEU A 51 10.37 9.70 -4.81
N ARG A 52 11.40 10.42 -5.27
CA ARG A 52 12.17 10.02 -6.45
C ARG A 52 13.46 9.36 -5.98
N PRO A 53 13.87 8.21 -6.57
CA PRO A 53 15.18 7.63 -6.32
C PRO A 53 16.28 8.55 -6.88
N ASP A 54 17.47 8.48 -6.31
CA ASP A 54 18.63 9.21 -6.84
C ASP A 54 19.24 8.49 -8.03
N SER A 55 19.21 7.14 -8.00
CA SER A 55 19.57 6.28 -9.13
C SER A 55 18.72 4.99 -9.11
N GLY A 56 18.86 4.19 -10.16
CA GLY A 56 18.04 2.99 -10.36
C GLY A 56 16.67 3.30 -10.94
N GLU A 57 15.81 2.30 -11.00
CA GLU A 57 14.51 2.40 -11.64
C GLU A 57 13.46 1.51 -10.96
N VAL A 58 12.18 1.90 -11.12
CA VAL A 58 11.00 1.09 -10.80
C VAL A 58 10.24 0.85 -12.08
N CYS A 59 9.90 -0.40 -12.33
CA CYS A 59 9.11 -0.83 -13.49
C CYS A 59 7.80 -1.48 -13.05
N LEU A 60 6.75 -1.29 -13.82
CA LEU A 60 5.47 -1.99 -13.75
C LEU A 60 5.25 -2.69 -15.10
N ASP A 61 5.15 -4.02 -15.08
CA ASP A 61 5.02 -4.88 -16.28
C ASP A 61 6.09 -4.58 -17.34
N GLY A 62 7.35 -4.48 -16.89
CA GLY A 62 8.49 -4.18 -17.74
C GLY A 62 8.54 -2.73 -18.28
N LYS A 63 7.56 -1.88 -17.94
CA LYS A 63 7.51 -0.48 -18.36
C LYS A 63 8.00 0.42 -17.23
N LEU A 64 8.88 1.36 -17.56
CA LEU A 64 9.43 2.31 -16.61
C LEU A 64 8.31 3.14 -15.94
N LEU A 65 8.29 3.16 -14.62
CA LEU A 65 7.40 3.95 -13.79
C LEU A 65 8.11 5.21 -13.26
N VAL A 66 9.33 5.05 -12.76
CA VAL A 66 10.18 6.13 -12.27
C VAL A 66 11.65 5.71 -12.32
N SER A 67 12.55 6.67 -12.50
CA SER A 67 14.00 6.48 -12.33
C SER A 67 14.65 7.72 -11.73
N GLY A 68 15.94 7.63 -11.42
CA GLY A 68 16.75 8.80 -11.03
C GLY A 68 16.73 9.94 -12.06
N LYS A 69 16.43 9.66 -13.32
CA LYS A 69 16.37 10.64 -14.44
C LYS A 69 14.96 11.01 -14.87
N THR A 70 13.99 10.10 -14.70
CA THR A 70 12.62 10.24 -15.23
C THR A 70 11.62 10.48 -14.11
N SER A 71 10.68 11.40 -14.30
CA SER A 71 9.60 11.65 -13.35
C SER A 71 8.62 10.46 -13.31
N TYR A 72 7.90 10.34 -12.18
CA TYR A 72 6.92 9.29 -11.95
C TYR A 72 5.75 9.35 -12.94
N ASP A 73 5.45 8.22 -13.59
CA ASP A 73 4.26 8.09 -14.45
C ASP A 73 3.01 7.92 -13.57
N ARG A 74 2.32 9.03 -13.31
CA ARG A 74 1.14 9.07 -12.43
C ARG A 74 -0.02 8.22 -12.93
N ARG A 75 -0.18 8.04 -14.25
CA ARG A 75 -1.29 7.24 -14.81
C ARG A 75 -1.09 5.76 -14.49
N ARG A 76 0.12 5.24 -14.75
CA ARG A 76 0.47 3.87 -14.39
C ARG A 76 0.57 3.68 -12.88
N GLY A 77 1.05 4.70 -12.18
CA GLY A 77 1.19 4.67 -10.73
C GLY A 77 -0.12 4.53 -9.95
N LEU A 78 -1.27 4.75 -10.58
CA LEU A 78 -2.56 4.44 -9.96
C LEU A 78 -2.72 2.93 -9.65
N ALA A 79 -2.00 2.08 -10.39
CA ALA A 79 -1.94 0.65 -10.14
C ALA A 79 -1.20 0.28 -8.84
N ILE A 80 -0.48 1.23 -8.22
CA ILE A 80 0.21 1.04 -6.94
C ILE A 80 -0.46 1.93 -5.89
N GLN A 81 -1.02 1.31 -4.86
CA GLN A 81 -1.66 2.01 -3.76
C GLN A 81 -0.99 1.66 -2.43
N MET A 82 -1.03 2.58 -1.47
CA MET A 82 -0.41 2.40 -0.17
C MET A 82 -1.36 2.75 0.97
N VAL A 83 -1.41 1.89 1.97
CA VAL A 83 -2.05 2.14 3.26
C VAL A 83 -0.95 2.46 4.27
N TYR A 84 -1.06 3.63 4.89
CA TYR A 84 -0.09 4.13 5.86
C TYR A 84 -0.33 3.54 7.25
N GLN A 85 0.70 3.58 8.09
CA GLN A 85 0.63 3.23 9.51
C GLN A 85 -0.49 4.00 10.24
N GLN A 86 -0.63 5.30 9.95
CA GLN A 86 -1.71 6.13 10.46
C GLN A 86 -2.84 6.25 9.43
N PRO A 87 -3.96 5.52 9.59
CA PRO A 87 -5.02 5.47 8.58
C PRO A 87 -5.66 6.83 8.31
N TYR A 88 -5.73 7.68 9.35
CA TYR A 88 -6.28 9.02 9.24
C TYR A 88 -5.52 9.93 8.26
N ALA A 89 -4.23 9.67 8.02
CA ALA A 89 -3.43 10.41 7.04
C ALA A 89 -3.91 10.19 5.58
N SER A 90 -4.67 9.12 5.34
CA SER A 90 -5.25 8.79 4.03
C SER A 90 -6.68 9.32 3.84
N LEU A 91 -7.29 9.89 4.88
CA LEU A 91 -8.67 10.35 4.89
C LEU A 91 -8.71 11.86 5.10
N ASP A 92 -9.57 12.57 4.37
CA ASP A 92 -9.76 14.01 4.58
C ASP A 92 -10.50 14.24 5.92
N PRO A 93 -9.87 14.89 6.92
CA PRO A 93 -10.46 15.06 8.25
C PRO A 93 -11.71 15.95 8.27
N SER A 94 -11.90 16.78 7.23
CA SER A 94 -13.02 17.71 7.08
C SER A 94 -14.22 17.11 6.35
N GLN A 95 -14.06 15.93 5.75
CA GLN A 95 -15.04 15.33 4.86
C GLN A 95 -15.62 14.05 5.46
N LYS A 96 -16.94 13.84 5.31
CA LYS A 96 -17.58 12.57 5.66
C LYS A 96 -17.04 11.44 4.76
N LEU A 97 -16.84 10.27 5.32
CA LEU A 97 -16.26 9.13 4.60
C LEU A 97 -16.98 8.83 3.27
N GLY A 98 -18.33 8.83 3.28
CA GLY A 98 -19.10 8.56 2.07
C GLY A 98 -18.91 9.61 0.97
N ALA A 99 -18.69 10.88 1.34
CA ALA A 99 -18.38 11.93 0.37
C ALA A 99 -17.00 11.72 -0.25
N GLY A 100 -15.97 11.42 0.57
CA GLY A 100 -14.61 11.16 0.10
C GLY A 100 -14.50 9.94 -0.81
N LEU A 101 -15.22 8.85 -0.51
CA LEU A 101 -15.25 7.68 -1.38
C LEU A 101 -15.90 7.98 -2.73
N ARG A 102 -17.02 8.73 -2.75
CA ARG A 102 -17.67 9.13 -4.01
C ARG A 102 -16.81 10.10 -4.82
N GLU A 103 -16.16 11.05 -4.17
CA GLU A 103 -15.25 11.98 -4.83
C GLU A 103 -14.13 11.22 -5.56
N LEU A 104 -13.49 10.24 -4.91
CA LEU A 104 -12.49 9.38 -5.52
C LEU A 104 -13.05 8.64 -6.73
N ILE A 105 -14.25 8.06 -6.62
CA ILE A 105 -14.91 7.32 -7.69
C ILE A 105 -15.14 8.24 -8.91
N PHE A 106 -15.68 9.45 -8.70
CA PHE A 106 -15.92 10.39 -9.79
C PHE A 106 -14.65 10.98 -10.38
N TYR A 107 -13.66 11.32 -9.52
CA TYR A 107 -12.37 11.84 -9.98
C TYR A 107 -11.66 10.87 -10.92
N HIS A 108 -11.69 9.57 -10.60
CA HIS A 108 -11.07 8.52 -11.41
C HIS A 108 -12.03 7.92 -12.46
N ARG A 109 -13.26 8.46 -12.59
CA ARG A 109 -14.27 8.02 -13.58
C ARG A 109 -14.58 6.52 -13.45
N LEU A 110 -14.68 6.01 -12.23
CA LEU A 110 -14.98 4.61 -11.94
C LEU A 110 -16.47 4.29 -12.06
N ALA A 111 -17.33 5.32 -12.07
CA ALA A 111 -18.78 5.22 -12.23
C ALA A 111 -19.27 6.29 -13.20
N ALA A 112 -20.31 5.96 -13.98
CA ALA A 112 -20.94 6.87 -14.91
C ALA A 112 -21.92 7.83 -14.22
N ASP A 113 -22.56 7.37 -13.15
CA ASP A 113 -23.56 8.13 -12.41
C ASP A 113 -23.48 7.88 -10.90
N ARG A 114 -24.34 8.60 -10.15
CA ARG A 114 -24.41 8.51 -8.69
C ARG A 114 -24.88 7.13 -8.20
N LYS A 115 -25.80 6.50 -8.93
CA LYS A 115 -26.35 5.19 -8.55
C LYS A 115 -25.27 4.11 -8.62
N GLU A 116 -24.47 4.15 -9.67
CA GLU A 116 -23.32 3.25 -9.83
C GLU A 116 -22.25 3.53 -8.77
N ALA A 117 -21.94 4.80 -8.48
CA ALA A 117 -21.00 5.18 -7.42
C ALA A 117 -21.47 4.68 -6.05
N ASP A 118 -22.75 4.84 -5.70
CA ASP A 118 -23.31 4.35 -4.45
C ASP A 118 -23.26 2.81 -4.38
N ARG A 119 -23.46 2.10 -5.48
CA ARG A 119 -23.29 0.62 -5.56
C ARG A 119 -21.85 0.23 -5.25
N LEU A 120 -20.86 0.86 -5.90
CA LEU A 120 -19.43 0.59 -5.65
C LEU A 120 -19.06 0.85 -4.18
N VAL A 121 -19.59 1.92 -3.59
CA VAL A 121 -19.36 2.23 -2.16
C VAL A 121 -19.94 1.12 -1.28
N GLN A 122 -21.17 0.65 -1.54
CA GLN A 122 -21.76 -0.43 -0.74
C GLN A 122 -21.00 -1.75 -0.90
N GLU A 123 -20.58 -2.09 -2.12
CA GLU A 123 -19.78 -3.28 -2.40
C GLU A 123 -18.46 -3.27 -1.61
N ILE A 124 -17.71 -2.15 -1.65
CA ILE A 124 -16.43 -2.08 -0.94
C ILE A 124 -16.61 -2.07 0.58
N LEU A 125 -17.65 -1.45 1.11
CA LEU A 125 -17.95 -1.51 2.55
C LEU A 125 -18.24 -2.94 3.00
N SER A 126 -19.06 -3.67 2.25
CA SER A 126 -19.36 -5.08 2.52
C SER A 126 -18.09 -5.93 2.51
N GLN A 127 -17.23 -5.76 1.50
CA GLN A 127 -15.94 -6.46 1.39
C GLN A 127 -15.01 -6.15 2.58
N MET A 128 -15.06 -4.94 3.10
CA MET A 128 -14.26 -4.49 4.26
C MET A 128 -14.94 -4.73 5.60
N GLN A 129 -16.12 -5.38 5.62
CA GLN A 129 -16.90 -5.62 6.85
C GLN A 129 -17.16 -4.33 7.62
N LEU A 130 -17.54 -3.27 6.91
CA LEU A 130 -17.86 -1.97 7.46
C LEU A 130 -19.38 -1.71 7.39
N SER A 131 -19.94 -1.15 8.46
CA SER A 131 -21.34 -0.72 8.48
C SER A 131 -21.57 0.46 7.55
N ALA A 132 -22.74 0.55 6.92
CA ALA A 132 -23.12 1.70 6.10
C ALA A 132 -23.22 3.02 6.90
N GLU A 133 -23.40 2.96 8.20
CA GLU A 133 -23.50 4.13 9.09
C GLU A 133 -22.23 4.98 9.04
N ILE A 134 -21.06 4.34 8.87
CA ILE A 134 -19.78 5.07 8.84
C ILE A 134 -19.68 6.07 7.68
N LEU A 135 -20.48 5.92 6.63
CA LEU A 135 -20.53 6.87 5.51
C LEU A 135 -20.90 8.29 5.93
N THR A 136 -21.62 8.42 7.05
CA THR A 136 -22.03 9.72 7.60
C THR A 136 -21.04 10.29 8.60
N HIS A 137 -20.03 9.49 9.01
CA HIS A 137 -19.02 9.86 9.98
C HIS A 137 -17.86 10.63 9.34
N LEU A 138 -17.27 11.53 10.12
CA LEU A 138 -15.96 12.10 9.87
C LEU A 138 -14.88 11.09 10.28
N PRO A 139 -13.67 11.11 9.70
CA PRO A 139 -12.60 10.18 10.06
C PRO A 139 -12.35 10.08 11.58
N ARG A 140 -12.36 11.20 12.30
CA ARG A 140 -12.15 11.26 13.76
C ARG A 140 -13.22 10.54 14.60
N GLN A 141 -14.35 10.18 14.01
CA GLN A 141 -15.44 9.46 14.67
C GLN A 141 -15.34 7.95 14.51
N LEU A 142 -14.38 7.48 13.69
CA LEU A 142 -14.13 6.07 13.46
C LEU A 142 -13.20 5.51 14.54
N SER A 143 -13.42 4.26 14.92
CA SER A 143 -12.40 3.49 15.67
C SER A 143 -11.15 3.26 14.83
N GLY A 144 -10.02 2.94 15.46
CA GLY A 144 -8.78 2.66 14.73
C GLY A 144 -8.92 1.58 13.66
N GLY A 145 -9.62 0.48 13.99
CA GLY A 145 -9.87 -0.60 13.04
C GLY A 145 -10.81 -0.21 11.89
N GLU A 146 -11.85 0.60 12.16
CA GLU A 146 -12.73 1.13 11.11
C GLU A 146 -11.98 2.10 10.18
N ALA A 147 -11.18 3.00 10.74
CA ALA A 147 -10.35 3.92 9.97
C ALA A 147 -9.36 3.17 9.08
N GLN A 148 -8.75 2.08 9.60
CA GLN A 148 -7.82 1.25 8.82
C GLN A 148 -8.54 0.54 7.67
N ARG A 149 -9.71 -0.06 7.91
CA ARG A 149 -10.52 -0.69 6.86
C ARG A 149 -11.07 0.34 5.87
N ALA A 150 -11.39 1.55 6.31
CA ALA A 150 -11.83 2.64 5.44
C ALA A 150 -10.69 3.14 4.53
N ALA A 151 -9.47 3.29 5.04
CA ALA A 151 -8.29 3.61 4.25
C ALA A 151 -7.99 2.52 3.22
N LEU A 152 -8.13 1.24 3.61
CA LEU A 152 -7.99 0.10 2.73
C LEU A 152 -9.08 0.08 1.64
N ALA A 153 -10.35 0.32 1.99
CA ALA A 153 -11.46 0.44 1.05
C ALA A 153 -11.18 1.49 -0.03
N ARG A 154 -10.66 2.65 0.38
CA ARG A 154 -10.28 3.74 -0.53
C ARG A 154 -9.22 3.30 -1.54
N CYS A 155 -8.20 2.56 -1.11
CA CYS A 155 -7.16 2.03 -2.00
C CYS A 155 -7.73 0.97 -2.96
N LEU A 156 -8.56 0.04 -2.46
CA LEU A 156 -9.10 -1.07 -3.23
C LEU A 156 -10.15 -0.67 -4.27
N LEU A 157 -10.84 0.46 -4.10
CA LEU A 157 -11.71 1.05 -5.12
C LEU A 157 -10.98 1.31 -6.44
N LEU A 158 -9.69 1.63 -6.39
CA LEU A 158 -8.86 1.84 -7.57
C LEU A 158 -8.40 0.53 -8.24
N LYS A 159 -8.73 -0.62 -7.66
CA LYS A 159 -8.35 -1.96 -8.14
C LYS A 159 -6.84 -2.07 -8.42
N PRO A 160 -5.96 -1.74 -7.45
CA PRO A 160 -4.53 -1.70 -7.66
C PRO A 160 -3.96 -3.08 -8.03
N GLU A 161 -2.88 -3.10 -8.81
CA GLU A 161 -2.08 -4.28 -9.09
C GLU A 161 -1.11 -4.59 -7.93
N LEU A 162 -0.64 -3.54 -7.25
CA LEU A 162 0.17 -3.65 -6.02
C LEU A 162 -0.45 -2.83 -4.89
N LEU A 163 -0.70 -3.49 -3.76
CA LEU A 163 -1.08 -2.84 -2.51
C LEU A 163 0.08 -2.90 -1.52
N ILE A 164 0.53 -1.74 -1.07
CA ILE A 164 1.58 -1.61 -0.05
C ILE A 164 0.93 -1.37 1.30
N LEU A 165 1.28 -2.18 2.29
CA LEU A 165 0.89 -2.03 3.69
C LEU A 165 2.13 -1.59 4.48
N ASP A 166 2.30 -0.28 4.68
CA ASP A 166 3.45 0.28 5.41
C ASP A 166 3.14 0.38 6.90
N GLU A 167 3.52 -0.65 7.64
CA GLU A 167 3.21 -0.84 9.06
C GLU A 167 1.72 -0.66 9.39
N ALA A 168 0.87 -0.90 8.40
CA ALA A 168 -0.56 -0.62 8.46
C ALA A 168 -1.33 -1.45 9.49
N THR A 169 -0.69 -2.46 10.09
CA THR A 169 -1.30 -3.33 11.09
C THR A 169 -0.69 -3.17 12.49
N SER A 170 0.37 -2.37 12.65
CA SER A 170 1.16 -2.30 13.89
C SER A 170 0.40 -1.75 15.11
N MET A 171 -0.68 -0.99 14.88
CA MET A 171 -1.51 -0.43 15.95
C MET A 171 -2.77 -1.26 16.27
N LEU A 172 -2.91 -2.44 15.64
CA LEU A 172 -4.04 -3.32 15.83
C LEU A 172 -3.65 -4.49 16.75
N ASP A 173 -4.61 -4.99 17.50
CA ASP A 173 -4.43 -6.26 18.22
C ASP A 173 -4.27 -7.42 17.22
N VAL A 174 -3.70 -8.53 17.67
CA VAL A 174 -3.33 -9.68 16.83
C VAL A 174 -4.53 -10.22 16.03
N SER A 175 -5.72 -10.26 16.64
CA SER A 175 -6.92 -10.79 15.99
C SER A 175 -7.42 -9.87 14.88
N THR A 176 -7.44 -8.57 15.12
CA THR A 176 -7.82 -7.54 14.14
C THR A 176 -6.79 -7.46 13.00
N GLN A 177 -5.50 -7.62 13.32
CA GLN A 177 -4.41 -7.68 12.34
C GLN A 177 -4.58 -8.87 11.39
N ALA A 178 -4.80 -10.08 11.94
CA ALA A 178 -5.03 -11.28 11.14
C ALA A 178 -6.26 -11.13 10.23
N ASN A 179 -7.34 -10.56 10.75
CA ASN A 179 -8.57 -10.33 10.00
C ASN A 179 -8.35 -9.35 8.84
N LEU A 180 -7.65 -8.24 9.09
CA LEU A 180 -7.33 -7.26 8.05
C LEU A 180 -6.47 -7.87 6.93
N LEU A 181 -5.45 -8.65 7.28
CA LEU A 181 -4.61 -9.32 6.28
C LEU A 181 -5.38 -10.40 5.49
N ALA A 182 -6.31 -11.11 6.14
CA ALA A 182 -7.21 -12.04 5.45
C ALA A 182 -8.12 -11.32 4.44
N LEU A 183 -8.68 -10.15 4.81
CA LEU A 183 -9.46 -9.31 3.89
C LEU A 183 -8.62 -8.84 2.70
N VAL A 184 -7.40 -8.34 2.94
CA VAL A 184 -6.47 -7.94 1.87
C VAL A 184 -6.19 -9.10 0.93
N LYS A 185 -5.84 -10.27 1.47
CA LYS A 185 -5.56 -11.48 0.69
C LYS A 185 -6.75 -11.87 -0.17
N ALA A 186 -7.96 -11.88 0.39
CA ALA A 186 -9.19 -12.21 -0.33
C ALA A 186 -9.53 -11.22 -1.45
N GLN A 187 -9.13 -9.95 -1.33
CA GLN A 187 -9.41 -8.92 -2.33
C GLN A 187 -8.32 -8.80 -3.40
N MET A 188 -7.06 -9.08 -3.06
CA MET A 188 -5.93 -8.87 -3.97
C MET A 188 -5.60 -10.11 -4.80
N LEU A 189 -5.39 -11.27 -4.16
CA LEU A 189 -4.81 -12.43 -4.83
C LEU A 189 -5.72 -13.06 -5.91
N PRO A 190 -7.05 -13.19 -5.74
CA PRO A 190 -7.90 -13.84 -6.77
C PRO A 190 -7.92 -13.11 -8.10
N ARG A 191 -7.57 -11.81 -8.13
CA ARG A 191 -7.49 -11.01 -9.37
C ARG A 191 -6.06 -10.83 -9.88
N GLY A 192 -5.07 -11.57 -9.32
CA GLY A 192 -3.65 -11.47 -9.68
C GLY A 192 -2.93 -10.28 -9.07
N GLY A 193 -3.57 -9.52 -8.18
CA GLY A 193 -2.94 -8.40 -7.48
C GLY A 193 -1.94 -8.89 -6.45
N SER A 194 -0.89 -8.09 -6.20
CA SER A 194 0.20 -8.41 -5.28
C SER A 194 0.15 -7.53 -4.04
N VAL A 195 0.79 -7.97 -2.98
CA VAL A 195 0.88 -7.21 -1.72
C VAL A 195 2.33 -7.07 -1.31
N LEU A 196 2.74 -5.86 -0.93
CA LEU A 196 3.99 -5.59 -0.24
C LEU A 196 3.68 -5.30 1.23
N LEU A 197 4.02 -6.24 2.10
CA LEU A 197 3.82 -6.12 3.55
C LEU A 197 5.11 -5.63 4.21
N ILE A 198 5.10 -4.41 4.73
CA ILE A 198 6.20 -3.84 5.50
C ILE A 198 5.85 -3.93 6.98
N SER A 199 6.69 -4.61 7.75
CA SER A 199 6.48 -4.80 9.18
C SER A 199 7.81 -4.89 9.94
N HIS A 200 7.78 -4.57 11.23
CA HIS A 200 8.84 -4.88 12.17
C HIS A 200 8.55 -6.19 12.95
N ASP A 201 7.39 -6.82 12.68
CA ASP A 201 7.03 -8.12 13.25
C ASP A 201 7.46 -9.25 12.30
N ARG A 202 8.50 -9.99 12.72
CA ARG A 202 9.05 -11.12 11.97
C ARG A 202 8.04 -12.26 11.85
N ALA A 203 7.33 -12.58 12.92
CA ALA A 203 6.37 -13.67 12.92
C ALA A 203 5.23 -13.43 11.94
N LEU A 204 4.77 -12.17 11.86
CA LEU A 204 3.75 -11.75 10.90
C LEU A 204 4.24 -11.94 9.46
N THR A 205 5.43 -11.45 9.11
CA THR A 205 5.98 -11.57 7.76
C THR A 205 6.24 -13.02 7.38
N ASP A 206 6.77 -13.81 8.30
CA ASP A 206 7.03 -15.23 8.05
C ASP A 206 5.74 -16.05 7.86
N PHE A 207 4.64 -15.65 8.48
CA PHE A 207 3.36 -16.35 8.36
C PHE A 207 2.58 -15.98 7.08
N TYR A 208 2.58 -14.69 6.71
CA TYR A 208 1.70 -14.20 5.64
C TYR A 208 2.38 -14.07 4.27
N CYS A 209 3.72 -13.95 4.22
CA CYS A 209 4.42 -13.65 2.97
C CYS A 209 4.92 -14.91 2.26
N ASP A 210 4.87 -14.89 0.92
CA ASP A 210 5.47 -15.93 0.07
C ASP A 210 7.01 -15.83 0.08
N SER A 211 7.55 -14.60 0.11
CA SER A 211 8.97 -14.30 0.25
C SER A 211 9.20 -13.14 1.21
N VAL A 212 10.32 -13.15 1.91
CA VAL A 212 10.66 -12.12 2.90
C VAL A 212 12.06 -11.59 2.62
N TYR A 213 12.16 -10.26 2.63
CA TYR A 213 13.40 -9.51 2.46
C TYR A 213 13.71 -8.72 3.73
N GLU A 214 15.00 -8.56 4.00
CA GLU A 214 15.51 -7.82 5.17
C GLU A 214 16.60 -6.85 4.74
N PHE A 215 16.58 -5.64 5.34
CA PHE A 215 17.66 -4.69 5.16
C PHE A 215 18.87 -5.05 6.04
N ASP A 216 20.05 -5.06 5.44
CA ASP A 216 21.31 -5.16 6.17
C ASP A 216 21.79 -3.79 6.71
N GLU A 217 22.90 -3.79 7.46
CA GLU A 217 23.52 -2.59 8.01
C GLU A 217 24.02 -1.59 6.96
N GLU A 218 24.21 -2.05 5.72
CA GLU A 218 24.62 -1.25 4.58
C GLU A 218 23.44 -0.70 3.78
N HIS A 219 22.21 -0.80 4.30
CA HIS A 219 20.96 -0.36 3.64
C HIS A 219 20.67 -1.06 2.31
N ARG A 220 21.15 -2.30 2.13
CA ARG A 220 20.84 -3.20 1.02
C ARG A 220 19.73 -4.15 1.43
N LEU A 221 18.98 -4.59 0.45
CA LEU A 221 17.88 -5.54 0.67
C LEU A 221 18.32 -6.95 0.28
N LYS A 222 18.19 -7.92 1.19
CA LYS A 222 18.52 -9.33 0.97
C LYS A 222 17.31 -10.20 1.19
N GLU A 223 17.11 -11.19 0.31
CA GLU A 223 16.09 -12.20 0.49
C GLU A 223 16.52 -13.17 1.59
N VAL A 224 15.66 -13.34 2.60
CA VAL A 224 15.91 -14.20 3.77
C VAL A 224 14.99 -15.41 3.84
N ARG A 225 13.92 -15.40 3.02
CA ARG A 225 12.98 -16.51 2.88
C ARG A 225 12.32 -16.47 1.49
N ARG A 226 12.26 -17.63 0.86
CA ARG A 226 11.49 -17.94 -0.37
C ARG A 226 10.28 -18.77 -0.05
#